data_e035313b515c38eef85018c93d6be087
#
_entry.id   e035313b515c38eef85018c93d6be087
#
_cell.length_a   1.000
_cell.length_b   1.000
_cell.length_c   1.000
_cell.angle_alpha   90.00
_cell.angle_beta   90.00
_cell.angle_gamma   90.00
#
_symmetry.space_group_name_H-M   'P 1'
#
loop_
_entity.id
_entity.type
_entity.pdbx_description
1 polymer ?
#
loop_
_entity_poly.entity_id
_entity_poly.type
_entity_poly.pdbx_seq_one_letter_code
_entity_poly.pdbx_strand_id
1 'polypeptide(L)'
;GHFRFSVVGEKILRLEERLGYKHKGIEKRFESMTLEEGAKLAGRVSGDSTVAYAWAYAMAVEGATGTEPPRRALVVRGILLELERIANHLGDLGYLGNDVSLSFGFFQFWRLKEVLLRLNARLFGHRYLMDLIVPGGVARDLERTDAEQLLAQLEALRAEAAVLQSIYDEHAGAQDRFIMTGQVLPALAERMGLVGFAGRASGVVRDLRADYPVPPYQQIPPRVASHTRGDVAARVSVRFDELFESIRLIQALVQELPPGAVRSPPARPRPGATGVGWVEGWRGEVLIALETEGDRIHRLHPHDPSWHNWPLLEHAVHGNIVPDFPLINKSFNLSYSGVDL
;
A
#
# COMPACT_ATOMS: atom_id res chain seq x y z
N GLY A 1 19.02 1.39 4.28
CA GLY A 1 19.75 2.13 3.25
C GLY A 1 20.88 2.95 3.83
N HIS A 2 21.79 3.38 2.98
CA HIS A 2 22.84 4.33 3.31
C HIS A 2 22.61 5.64 2.54
N PHE A 3 22.63 6.76 3.25
CA PHE A 3 22.36 8.09 2.70
C PHE A 3 23.59 8.96 2.89
N ARG A 4 24.11 9.48 1.78
CA ARG A 4 25.27 10.38 1.78
C ARG A 4 24.85 11.74 1.26
N PHE A 5 25.06 12.78 2.05
CA PHE A 5 24.71 14.15 1.72
C PHE A 5 25.95 14.95 1.32
N SER A 6 25.84 15.72 0.23
CA SER A 6 26.74 16.82 -0.07
C SER A 6 26.00 18.12 0.29
N VAL A 7 26.61 18.95 1.13
CA VAL A 7 25.95 20.13 1.71
C VAL A 7 26.81 21.38 1.60
N VAL A 8 26.15 22.55 1.56
CA VAL A 8 26.79 23.86 1.80
C VAL A 8 26.05 24.52 2.97
N GLY A 9 26.73 24.66 4.08
CA GLY A 9 26.05 24.92 5.35
C GLY A 9 25.10 23.79 5.68
N GLU A 10 23.82 24.09 5.91
CA GLU A 10 22.76 23.06 6.12
C GLU A 10 22.03 22.68 4.85
N LYS A 11 22.21 23.42 3.75
CA LYS A 11 21.49 23.21 2.50
C LYS A 11 22.02 22.01 1.74
N ILE A 12 21.12 21.10 1.37
CA ILE A 12 21.43 19.89 0.61
C ILE A 12 21.63 20.27 -0.87
N LEU A 13 22.79 19.93 -1.40
CA LEU A 13 23.12 20.03 -2.82
C LEU A 13 22.91 18.71 -3.55
N ARG A 14 23.16 17.60 -2.86
CA ARG A 14 23.02 16.25 -3.44
C ARG A 14 22.77 15.24 -2.34
N LEU A 15 21.90 14.29 -2.63
CA LEU A 15 21.75 13.04 -1.91
C LEU A 15 22.20 11.89 -2.82
N GLU A 16 22.96 10.97 -2.27
CA GLU A 16 23.28 9.68 -2.88
C GLU A 16 22.74 8.59 -1.96
N GLU A 17 21.85 7.76 -2.48
CA GLU A 17 21.30 6.65 -1.73
C GLU A 17 21.85 5.30 -2.21
N ARG A 18 22.06 4.38 -1.27
CA ARG A 18 22.43 3.00 -1.55
C ARG A 18 21.52 2.06 -0.79
N LEU A 19 20.84 1.21 -1.54
CA LEU A 19 19.96 0.16 -1.04
C LEU A 19 20.69 -1.19 -0.99
N GLY A 20 19.99 -2.30 -0.82
CA GLY A 20 20.56 -3.64 -0.77
C GLY A 20 20.78 -4.21 0.64
N TYR A 21 20.68 -3.38 1.68
CA TYR A 21 20.95 -3.78 3.08
C TYR A 21 19.85 -4.66 3.71
N LYS A 22 18.69 -4.76 3.07
CA LYS A 22 17.56 -5.60 3.50
C LYS A 22 17.33 -6.79 2.57
N HIS A 23 18.30 -7.11 1.72
CA HIS A 23 18.24 -8.30 0.88
C HIS A 23 18.09 -9.58 1.71
N LYS A 24 17.10 -10.39 1.34
CA LYS A 24 16.70 -11.63 2.03
C LYS A 24 16.74 -12.84 1.11
N GLY A 25 17.08 -12.62 -0.17
CA GLY A 25 17.06 -13.65 -1.20
C GLY A 25 15.64 -14.14 -1.51
N ILE A 26 14.66 -13.23 -1.54
CA ILE A 26 13.24 -13.55 -1.70
C ILE A 26 12.99 -14.34 -2.98
N GLU A 27 13.52 -13.92 -4.12
CA GLU A 27 13.35 -14.62 -5.39
C GLU A 27 13.89 -16.05 -5.31
N LYS A 28 15.09 -16.21 -4.74
CA LYS A 28 15.70 -17.55 -4.56
C LYS A 28 14.93 -18.43 -3.60
N ARG A 29 14.30 -17.83 -2.58
CA ARG A 29 13.47 -18.57 -1.61
C ARG A 29 12.18 -19.10 -2.22
N PHE A 30 11.65 -18.44 -3.25
CA PHE A 30 10.47 -18.95 -3.95
C PHE A 30 10.74 -20.19 -4.79
N GLU A 31 11.97 -20.35 -5.30
CA GLU A 31 12.31 -21.50 -6.13
C GLU A 31 12.03 -22.81 -5.42
N SER A 32 11.39 -23.73 -6.10
CA SER A 32 11.00 -25.06 -5.61
C SER A 32 9.94 -25.09 -4.49
N MET A 33 9.41 -23.94 -4.04
CA MET A 33 8.25 -23.93 -3.14
C MET A 33 7.00 -24.43 -3.88
N THR A 34 6.09 -25.02 -3.14
CA THR A 34 4.73 -25.24 -3.63
C THR A 34 4.02 -23.90 -3.80
N LEU A 35 2.96 -23.86 -4.61
CA LEU A 35 2.16 -22.65 -4.79
C LEU A 35 1.50 -22.19 -3.47
N GLU A 36 1.21 -23.10 -2.56
CA GLU A 36 0.67 -22.76 -1.23
C GLU A 36 1.74 -22.16 -0.29
N GLU A 37 2.93 -22.70 -0.26
CA GLU A 37 4.05 -22.14 0.51
C GLU A 37 4.43 -20.74 0.00
N GLY A 38 4.45 -20.57 -1.33
CA GLY A 38 4.71 -19.28 -1.97
C GLY A 38 3.70 -18.21 -1.59
N ALA A 39 2.43 -18.55 -1.38
CA ALA A 39 1.42 -17.58 -0.92
C ALA A 39 1.78 -16.95 0.43
N LYS A 40 2.33 -17.74 1.34
CA LYS A 40 2.80 -17.23 2.64
C LYS A 40 4.02 -16.31 2.50
N LEU A 41 4.98 -16.71 1.65
CA LEU A 41 6.19 -15.89 1.43
C LEU A 41 5.86 -14.57 0.72
N ALA A 42 4.92 -14.56 -0.22
CA ALA A 42 4.49 -13.35 -0.92
C ALA A 42 4.04 -12.24 0.04
N GLY A 43 3.20 -12.55 1.03
CA GLY A 43 2.80 -11.61 2.06
C GLY A 43 3.92 -11.13 2.98
N ARG A 44 5.16 -11.61 2.82
CA ARG A 44 6.34 -11.27 3.64
C ARG A 44 7.45 -10.56 2.86
N VAL A 45 7.22 -10.25 1.62
CA VAL A 45 8.12 -9.43 0.79
C VAL A 45 8.26 -8.05 1.41
N SER A 46 7.12 -7.40 1.72
CA SER A 46 7.04 -6.14 2.46
C SER A 46 5.86 -6.22 3.43
N GLY A 47 6.15 -6.26 4.74
CA GLY A 47 5.17 -6.65 5.77
C GLY A 47 4.01 -5.68 5.95
N ASP A 48 4.16 -4.42 5.53
CA ASP A 48 3.11 -3.40 5.54
C ASP A 48 2.29 -3.34 4.24
N SER A 49 2.61 -4.18 3.26
CA SER A 49 1.87 -4.40 2.01
C SER A 49 1.52 -5.89 1.83
N THR A 50 1.29 -6.60 2.94
CA THR A 50 1.08 -8.05 2.95
C THR A 50 -0.13 -8.47 2.10
N VAL A 51 -1.22 -7.69 2.16
CA VAL A 51 -2.44 -7.97 1.40
C VAL A 51 -2.23 -7.74 -0.10
N ALA A 52 -1.61 -6.62 -0.47
CA ALA A 52 -1.33 -6.31 -1.88
C ALA A 52 -0.44 -7.38 -2.53
N TYR A 53 0.66 -7.77 -1.87
CA TYR A 53 1.54 -8.84 -2.39
C TYR A 53 0.86 -10.20 -2.44
N ALA A 54 0.09 -10.58 -1.41
CA ALA A 54 -0.64 -11.84 -1.40
C ALA A 54 -1.70 -11.88 -2.51
N TRP A 55 -2.37 -10.75 -2.79
CA TRP A 55 -3.36 -10.69 -3.87
C TRP A 55 -2.70 -10.74 -5.25
N ALA A 56 -1.64 -9.98 -5.49
CA ALA A 56 -0.90 -10.06 -6.76
C ALA A 56 -0.35 -11.47 -7.00
N TYR A 57 0.17 -12.13 -5.96
CA TYR A 57 0.58 -13.54 -6.04
C TYR A 57 -0.59 -14.48 -6.38
N ALA A 58 -1.71 -14.33 -5.68
CA ALA A 58 -2.89 -15.16 -5.94
C ALA A 58 -3.38 -15.02 -7.38
N MET A 59 -3.42 -13.79 -7.92
CA MET A 59 -3.75 -13.53 -9.33
C MET A 59 -2.77 -14.23 -10.29
N ALA A 60 -1.46 -14.17 -10.01
CA ALA A 60 -0.46 -14.82 -10.83
C ALA A 60 -0.64 -16.35 -10.86
N VAL A 61 -0.91 -16.96 -9.71
CA VAL A 61 -1.22 -18.40 -9.62
C VAL A 61 -2.53 -18.72 -10.34
N GLU A 62 -3.57 -17.93 -10.14
CA GLU A 62 -4.89 -18.09 -10.78
C GLU A 62 -4.76 -18.02 -12.31
N GLY A 63 -3.97 -17.04 -12.82
CA GLY A 63 -3.66 -16.96 -14.26
C GLY A 63 -2.92 -18.19 -14.78
N ALA A 64 -1.89 -18.67 -14.06
CA ALA A 64 -1.11 -19.84 -14.45
C ALA A 64 -1.91 -21.15 -14.41
N THR A 65 -2.93 -21.24 -13.55
CA THR A 65 -3.75 -22.45 -13.37
C THR A 65 -5.10 -22.41 -14.09
N GLY A 66 -5.49 -21.26 -14.63
CA GLY A 66 -6.83 -21.04 -15.19
C GLY A 66 -7.93 -21.08 -14.12
N THR A 67 -7.61 -20.75 -12.87
CA THR A 67 -8.55 -20.81 -11.75
C THR A 67 -9.28 -19.46 -11.61
N GLU A 68 -10.59 -19.50 -11.53
CA GLU A 68 -11.42 -18.32 -11.26
C GLU A 68 -11.87 -18.30 -9.79
N PRO A 69 -11.45 -17.29 -9.01
CA PRO A 69 -11.91 -17.15 -7.64
C PRO A 69 -13.40 -16.75 -7.60
N PRO A 70 -14.15 -17.21 -6.59
CA PRO A 70 -15.57 -16.86 -6.44
C PRO A 70 -15.75 -15.33 -6.28
N ARG A 71 -16.86 -14.80 -6.81
CA ARG A 71 -17.16 -13.36 -6.73
C ARG A 71 -17.14 -12.82 -5.29
N ARG A 72 -17.64 -13.60 -4.31
CA ARG A 72 -17.58 -13.23 -2.90
C ARG A 72 -16.14 -13.04 -2.41
N ALA A 73 -15.24 -13.94 -2.79
CA ALA A 73 -13.83 -13.85 -2.43
C ALA A 73 -13.18 -12.57 -2.98
N LEU A 74 -13.51 -12.18 -4.22
CA LEU A 74 -12.98 -10.95 -4.83
C LEU A 74 -13.45 -9.70 -4.09
N VAL A 75 -14.70 -9.67 -3.62
CA VAL A 75 -15.20 -8.55 -2.79
C VAL A 75 -14.48 -8.50 -1.45
N VAL A 76 -14.28 -9.65 -0.79
CA VAL A 76 -13.54 -9.72 0.48
C VAL A 76 -12.08 -9.27 0.27
N ARG A 77 -11.41 -9.68 -0.82
CA ARG A 77 -10.06 -9.19 -1.16
C ARG A 77 -10.01 -7.68 -1.28
N GLY A 78 -11.00 -7.06 -1.91
CA GLY A 78 -11.11 -5.61 -2.00
C GLY A 78 -11.22 -4.95 -0.61
N ILE A 79 -12.08 -5.51 0.27
CA ILE A 79 -12.21 -5.03 1.66
C ILE A 79 -10.87 -5.13 2.41
N LEU A 80 -10.17 -6.25 2.30
CA LEU A 80 -8.86 -6.46 2.96
C LEU A 80 -7.81 -5.47 2.46
N LEU A 81 -7.77 -5.20 1.16
CA LEU A 81 -6.81 -4.25 0.56
C LEU A 81 -7.06 -2.81 1.06
N GLU A 82 -8.32 -2.39 1.13
CA GLU A 82 -8.65 -1.06 1.63
C GLU A 82 -8.42 -0.93 3.14
N LEU A 83 -8.60 -2.00 3.94
CA LEU A 83 -8.22 -2.03 5.36
C LEU A 83 -6.71 -1.89 5.56
N GLU A 84 -5.90 -2.54 4.71
CA GLU A 84 -4.44 -2.36 4.71
C GLU A 84 -4.06 -0.92 4.39
N ARG A 85 -4.70 -0.29 3.40
CA ARG A 85 -4.49 1.11 3.03
C ARG A 85 -4.82 2.05 4.18
N ILE A 86 -5.99 1.93 4.79
CA ILE A 86 -6.40 2.75 5.95
C ILE A 86 -5.37 2.62 7.08
N ALA A 87 -4.98 1.39 7.45
CA ALA A 87 -4.05 1.16 8.54
C ALA A 87 -2.68 1.81 8.31
N ASN A 88 -2.19 1.80 7.07
CA ASN A 88 -0.91 2.41 6.71
C ASN A 88 -1.00 3.94 6.65
N HIS A 89 -2.05 4.51 6.06
CA HIS A 89 -2.23 5.95 6.05
C HIS A 89 -2.39 6.53 7.46
N LEU A 90 -3.13 5.87 8.37
CA LEU A 90 -3.20 6.28 9.78
C LEU A 90 -1.81 6.28 10.44
N GLY A 91 -1.01 5.23 10.21
CA GLY A 91 0.34 5.15 10.76
C GLY A 91 1.25 6.26 10.25
N ASP A 92 1.17 6.56 8.96
CA ASP A 92 1.98 7.59 8.32
C ASP A 92 1.59 8.99 8.75
N LEU A 93 0.29 9.31 8.79
CA LEU A 93 -0.21 10.57 9.30
C LEU A 93 0.27 10.81 10.74
N GLY A 94 0.27 9.78 11.58
CA GLY A 94 0.82 9.87 12.93
C GLY A 94 2.31 10.21 12.93
N TYR A 95 3.14 9.47 12.18
CA TYR A 95 4.58 9.72 12.12
C TYR A 95 4.93 11.09 11.53
N LEU A 96 4.21 11.54 10.50
CA LEU A 96 4.42 12.88 9.93
C LEU A 96 4.11 13.97 10.95
N GLY A 97 3.09 13.79 11.80
CA GLY A 97 2.85 14.67 12.94
C GLY A 97 4.02 14.67 13.93
N ASN A 98 4.56 13.48 14.26
CA ASN A 98 5.74 13.38 15.13
C ASN A 98 6.95 14.13 14.57
N ASP A 99 7.22 14.01 13.27
CA ASP A 99 8.39 14.60 12.62
C ASP A 99 8.35 16.15 12.58
N VAL A 100 7.16 16.73 12.75
CA VAL A 100 6.96 18.17 12.88
C VAL A 100 6.62 18.61 14.32
N SER A 101 6.91 17.76 15.29
CA SER A 101 6.67 18.00 16.73
C SER A 101 5.19 18.14 17.12
N LEU A 102 4.27 17.67 16.31
CA LEU A 102 2.84 17.59 16.63
C LEU A 102 2.52 16.21 17.31
N SER A 103 3.05 16.02 18.52
CA SER A 103 2.90 14.76 19.28
C SER A 103 1.44 14.35 19.49
N PHE A 104 0.52 15.31 19.63
CA PHE A 104 -0.92 15.04 19.72
C PHE A 104 -1.40 14.24 18.50
N GLY A 105 -1.06 14.67 17.30
CA GLY A 105 -1.41 13.96 16.06
C GLY A 105 -0.84 12.54 16.04
N PHE A 106 0.43 12.36 16.43
CA PHE A 106 1.05 11.05 16.53
C PHE A 106 0.23 10.09 17.40
N PHE A 107 -0.07 10.48 18.65
CA PHE A 107 -0.79 9.62 19.57
C PHE A 107 -2.22 9.33 19.11
N GLN A 108 -2.94 10.30 18.53
CA GLN A 108 -4.31 10.09 18.11
C GLN A 108 -4.39 9.16 16.88
N PHE A 109 -3.56 9.36 15.87
CA PHE A 109 -3.57 8.46 14.70
C PHE A 109 -3.11 7.04 15.05
N TRP A 110 -2.13 6.90 15.95
CA TRP A 110 -1.70 5.57 16.40
C TRP A 110 -2.77 4.88 17.26
N ARG A 111 -3.53 5.62 18.06
CA ARG A 111 -4.70 5.08 18.75
C ARG A 111 -5.76 4.59 17.77
N LEU A 112 -6.11 5.38 16.75
CA LEU A 112 -7.05 4.97 15.71
C LEU A 112 -6.57 3.73 14.96
N LYS A 113 -5.29 3.71 14.58
CA LYS A 113 -4.67 2.54 13.96
C LYS A 113 -4.77 1.30 14.85
N GLU A 114 -4.47 1.43 16.14
CA GLU A 114 -4.53 0.32 17.10
C GLU A 114 -5.95 -0.24 17.22
N VAL A 115 -6.96 0.62 17.28
CA VAL A 115 -8.36 0.19 17.30
C VAL A 115 -8.72 -0.61 16.05
N LEU A 116 -8.30 -0.14 14.87
CA LEU A 116 -8.50 -0.85 13.61
C LEU A 116 -7.76 -2.21 13.60
N LEU A 117 -6.50 -2.27 14.04
CA LEU A 117 -5.73 -3.50 14.08
C LEU A 117 -6.33 -4.55 15.04
N ARG A 118 -6.91 -4.13 16.16
CA ARG A 118 -7.65 -5.03 17.06
C ARG A 118 -8.94 -5.53 16.42
N LEU A 119 -9.64 -4.68 15.67
CA LEU A 119 -10.80 -5.10 14.89
C LEU A 119 -10.40 -6.14 13.84
N ASN A 120 -9.36 -5.89 13.06
CA ASN A 120 -8.84 -6.85 12.09
C ASN A 120 -8.52 -8.21 12.71
N ALA A 121 -7.85 -8.23 13.89
CA ALA A 121 -7.54 -9.47 14.59
C ALA A 121 -8.80 -10.24 15.01
N ARG A 122 -9.85 -9.54 15.46
CA ARG A 122 -11.12 -10.14 15.86
C ARG A 122 -11.87 -10.72 14.67
N LEU A 123 -12.01 -9.93 13.57
CA LEU A 123 -12.79 -10.34 12.40
C LEU A 123 -12.06 -11.38 11.55
N PHE A 124 -10.76 -11.18 11.33
CA PHE A 124 -9.98 -11.97 10.37
C PHE A 124 -8.88 -12.83 11.01
N GLY A 125 -8.68 -12.76 12.33
CA GLY A 125 -7.69 -13.57 13.05
C GLY A 125 -6.27 -13.04 13.01
N HIS A 126 -5.97 -11.97 12.27
CA HIS A 126 -4.64 -11.37 12.23
C HIS A 126 -4.69 -9.84 12.14
N ARG A 127 -3.89 -9.14 12.95
CA ARG A 127 -3.88 -7.67 13.05
C ARG A 127 -3.57 -6.99 11.72
N TYR A 128 -2.60 -7.51 10.97
CA TYR A 128 -2.14 -7.00 9.69
C TYR A 128 -2.71 -7.78 8.50
N LEU A 129 -3.76 -8.58 8.69
CA LEU A 129 -4.45 -9.32 7.63
C LEU A 129 -3.56 -10.31 6.87
N MET A 130 -2.50 -10.80 7.54
CA MET A 130 -1.52 -11.70 6.95
C MET A 130 -2.15 -13.09 6.69
N ASP A 131 -1.78 -13.73 5.58
CA ASP A 131 -2.20 -15.07 5.15
C ASP A 131 -3.71 -15.21 4.86
N LEU A 132 -4.44 -14.11 4.69
CA LEU A 132 -5.88 -14.13 4.41
C LEU A 132 -6.20 -14.30 2.92
N ILE A 133 -5.38 -13.74 2.03
CA ILE A 133 -5.54 -13.97 0.60
C ILE A 133 -4.72 -15.18 0.21
N VAL A 134 -5.39 -16.13 -0.43
CA VAL A 134 -4.82 -17.38 -0.91
C VAL A 134 -5.21 -17.58 -2.38
N PRO A 135 -4.41 -18.33 -3.16
CA PRO A 135 -4.81 -18.70 -4.52
C PRO A 135 -6.20 -19.35 -4.56
N GLY A 136 -7.03 -18.85 -5.45
CA GLY A 136 -8.42 -19.28 -5.61
C GLY A 136 -9.40 -18.64 -4.63
N GLY A 137 -8.98 -17.65 -3.78
CA GLY A 137 -9.94 -16.97 -2.91
C GLY A 137 -9.33 -16.35 -1.66
N VAL A 138 -10.02 -16.55 -0.53
CA VAL A 138 -9.60 -16.08 0.80
C VAL A 138 -9.69 -17.21 1.82
N ALA A 139 -8.84 -17.16 2.84
CA ALA A 139 -8.79 -18.16 3.91
C ALA A 139 -9.88 -17.99 4.96
N ARG A 140 -10.49 -16.80 5.05
CA ARG A 140 -11.54 -16.48 5.99
C ARG A 140 -12.61 -15.58 5.33
N ASP A 141 -13.85 -15.85 5.62
CA ASP A 141 -14.99 -15.06 5.15
C ASP A 141 -15.25 -13.85 6.06
N LEU A 142 -16.07 -12.93 5.57
CA LEU A 142 -16.65 -11.83 6.34
C LEU A 142 -18.13 -12.13 6.54
N GLU A 143 -18.50 -12.50 7.78
CA GLU A 143 -19.88 -12.75 8.16
C GLU A 143 -20.67 -11.43 8.24
N ARG A 144 -22.00 -11.51 8.16
CA ARG A 144 -22.87 -10.33 8.17
C ARG A 144 -22.72 -9.49 9.46
N THR A 145 -22.69 -10.16 10.60
CA THR A 145 -22.52 -9.49 11.89
C THR A 145 -21.16 -8.81 12.02
N ASP A 146 -20.13 -9.42 11.46
CA ASP A 146 -18.77 -8.88 11.41
C ASP A 146 -18.70 -7.65 10.48
N ALA A 147 -19.40 -7.71 9.34
CA ALA A 147 -19.51 -6.59 8.41
C ALA A 147 -20.22 -5.38 9.05
N GLU A 148 -21.29 -5.58 9.81
CA GLU A 148 -21.99 -4.52 10.55
C GLU A 148 -21.07 -3.85 11.59
N GLN A 149 -20.29 -4.64 12.34
CA GLN A 149 -19.28 -4.12 13.28
C GLN A 149 -18.17 -3.35 12.58
N LEU A 150 -17.70 -3.85 11.43
CA LEU A 150 -16.69 -3.17 10.61
C LEU A 150 -17.19 -1.79 10.17
N LEU A 151 -18.39 -1.70 9.62
CA LEU A 151 -18.97 -0.44 9.15
C LEU A 151 -19.14 0.57 10.31
N ALA A 152 -19.65 0.14 11.45
CA ALA A 152 -19.80 1.02 12.61
C ALA A 152 -18.45 1.58 13.09
N GLN A 153 -17.41 0.75 13.16
CA GLN A 153 -16.08 1.19 13.56
C GLN A 153 -15.42 2.12 12.53
N LEU A 154 -15.61 1.87 11.24
CA LEU A 154 -15.07 2.73 10.17
C LEU A 154 -15.76 4.09 10.16
N GLU A 155 -17.06 4.17 10.45
CA GLU A 155 -17.76 5.46 10.56
C GLU A 155 -17.24 6.28 11.75
N ALA A 156 -17.04 5.66 12.91
CA ALA A 156 -16.44 6.31 14.06
C ALA A 156 -15.01 6.81 13.74
N LEU A 157 -14.20 5.98 13.08
CA LEU A 157 -12.85 6.33 12.63
C LEU A 157 -12.88 7.51 11.65
N ARG A 158 -13.81 7.50 10.69
CA ARG A 158 -13.98 8.57 9.69
C ARG A 158 -14.27 9.92 10.38
N ALA A 159 -15.19 9.93 11.35
CA ALA A 159 -15.54 11.15 12.08
C ALA A 159 -14.34 11.72 12.86
N GLU A 160 -13.59 10.87 13.57
CA GLU A 160 -12.41 11.31 14.32
C GLU A 160 -11.27 11.75 13.37
N ALA A 161 -11.04 11.03 12.28
CA ALA A 161 -10.01 11.38 11.30
C ALA A 161 -10.29 12.74 10.63
N ALA A 162 -11.55 13.09 10.40
CA ALA A 162 -11.94 14.40 9.85
C ALA A 162 -11.59 15.54 10.82
N VAL A 163 -11.80 15.36 12.12
CA VAL A 163 -11.38 16.35 13.14
C VAL A 163 -9.85 16.48 13.15
N LEU A 164 -9.14 15.36 13.10
CA LEU A 164 -7.66 15.38 13.06
C LEU A 164 -7.12 16.03 11.78
N GLN A 165 -7.80 15.87 10.65
CA GLN A 165 -7.46 16.58 9.41
C GLN A 165 -7.56 18.09 9.61
N SER A 166 -8.67 18.61 10.15
CA SER A 166 -8.81 20.05 10.43
C SER A 166 -7.69 20.56 11.34
N ILE A 167 -7.29 19.78 12.36
CA ILE A 167 -6.17 20.15 13.25
C ILE A 167 -4.87 20.23 12.45
N TYR A 168 -4.59 19.28 11.54
CA TYR A 168 -3.39 19.30 10.70
C TYR A 168 -3.39 20.50 9.76
N ASP A 169 -4.54 20.81 9.14
CA ASP A 169 -4.69 21.90 8.18
C ASP A 169 -4.54 23.29 8.85
N GLU A 170 -5.01 23.42 10.09
CA GLU A 170 -5.00 24.69 10.84
C GLU A 170 -3.73 24.88 11.69
N HIS A 171 -2.93 23.83 11.94
CA HIS A 171 -1.76 23.92 12.79
C HIS A 171 -0.59 24.61 12.06
N ALA A 172 -0.42 25.90 12.30
CA ALA A 172 0.57 26.75 11.61
C ALA A 172 1.99 26.17 11.61
N GLY A 173 2.47 25.65 12.75
CA GLY A 173 3.80 25.06 12.85
C GLY A 173 3.98 23.77 12.04
N ALA A 174 2.92 22.96 11.88
CA ALA A 174 2.96 21.78 11.00
C ALA A 174 2.94 22.20 9.53
N GLN A 175 2.06 23.13 9.16
CA GLN A 175 1.96 23.63 7.79
C GLN A 175 3.24 24.33 7.33
N ASP A 176 3.90 25.09 8.20
CA ASP A 176 5.21 25.72 7.92
C ASP A 176 6.29 24.68 7.55
N ARG A 177 6.25 23.51 8.19
CA ARG A 177 7.19 22.41 7.91
C ARG A 177 6.77 21.54 6.73
N PHE A 178 5.48 21.47 6.39
CA PHE A 178 4.96 20.62 5.31
C PHE A 178 5.01 21.32 3.94
N ILE A 179 4.65 22.61 3.90
CA ILE A 179 4.51 23.36 2.64
C ILE A 179 5.88 23.61 2.03
N MET A 180 6.02 23.34 0.72
CA MET A 180 7.24 23.46 -0.07
C MET A 180 8.40 22.55 0.36
N THR A 181 8.24 21.72 1.38
CA THR A 181 9.27 20.78 1.83
C THR A 181 9.23 19.51 0.98
N GLY A 182 10.38 19.06 0.49
CA GLY A 182 10.52 17.81 -0.25
C GLY A 182 9.71 17.78 -1.55
N GLN A 183 9.75 18.85 -2.34
CA GLN A 183 8.89 19.03 -3.50
C GLN A 183 9.37 18.24 -4.73
N VAL A 184 8.44 17.50 -5.36
CA VAL A 184 8.59 16.89 -6.68
C VAL A 184 7.50 17.46 -7.59
N LEU A 185 7.91 18.33 -8.51
CA LEU A 185 6.97 18.98 -9.43
C LEU A 185 6.42 17.99 -10.47
N PRO A 186 5.22 18.23 -11.03
CA PRO A 186 4.55 17.32 -11.98
C PRO A 186 5.42 16.89 -13.16
N ALA A 187 6.14 17.81 -13.77
CA ALA A 187 7.00 17.51 -14.92
C ALA A 187 8.15 16.54 -14.57
N LEU A 188 8.70 16.61 -13.36
CA LEU A 188 9.72 15.68 -12.88
C LEU A 188 9.09 14.33 -12.52
N ALA A 189 7.96 14.35 -11.83
CA ALA A 189 7.21 13.16 -11.45
C ALA A 189 6.83 12.31 -12.67
N GLU A 190 6.29 12.93 -13.72
CA GLU A 190 5.92 12.25 -14.97
C GLU A 190 7.15 11.71 -15.70
N ARG A 191 8.22 12.50 -15.83
CA ARG A 191 9.45 12.11 -16.53
C ARG A 191 10.15 10.91 -15.88
N MET A 192 10.12 10.83 -14.53
CA MET A 192 10.79 9.77 -13.78
C MET A 192 9.85 8.63 -13.39
N GLY A 193 8.57 8.71 -13.74
CA GLY A 193 7.61 7.64 -13.49
C GLY A 193 7.25 7.47 -12.03
N LEU A 194 7.03 8.58 -11.30
CA LEU A 194 6.57 8.53 -9.90
C LEU A 194 5.17 7.88 -9.81
N VAL A 195 5.01 6.87 -8.96
CA VAL A 195 3.78 6.09 -8.85
C VAL A 195 3.12 6.20 -7.46
N GLY A 196 1.89 5.68 -7.37
CA GLY A 196 1.13 5.58 -6.15
C GLY A 196 0.72 6.94 -5.56
N PHE A 197 0.47 6.98 -4.26
CA PHE A 197 0.03 8.20 -3.58
C PHE A 197 1.04 9.35 -3.74
N ALA A 198 2.34 9.07 -3.81
CA ALA A 198 3.37 10.09 -4.03
C ALA A 198 3.25 10.70 -5.44
N GLY A 199 2.97 9.89 -6.46
CA GLY A 199 2.65 10.35 -7.81
C GLY A 199 1.40 11.21 -7.83
N ARG A 200 0.32 10.77 -7.19
CA ARG A 200 -0.93 11.51 -7.06
C ARG A 200 -0.76 12.85 -6.33
N ALA A 201 0.15 12.95 -5.39
CA ALA A 201 0.53 14.21 -4.74
C ALA A 201 1.30 15.17 -5.66
N SER A 202 1.87 14.66 -6.75
CA SER A 202 2.67 15.38 -7.75
C SER A 202 1.98 15.51 -9.12
N GLY A 203 0.66 15.30 -9.20
CA GLY A 203 -0.14 15.48 -10.42
C GLY A 203 -0.17 14.27 -11.35
N VAL A 204 0.47 13.16 -11.02
CA VAL A 204 0.40 11.91 -11.80
C VAL A 204 -0.83 11.13 -11.36
N VAL A 205 -1.94 11.30 -12.09
CA VAL A 205 -3.24 10.70 -11.77
C VAL A 205 -3.29 9.27 -12.33
N ARG A 206 -2.63 8.33 -11.65
CA ARG A 206 -2.64 6.91 -11.99
C ARG A 206 -3.02 6.08 -10.78
N ASP A 207 -3.89 5.10 -10.99
CA ASP A 207 -4.33 4.14 -9.98
C ASP A 207 -4.82 2.87 -10.69
N LEU A 208 -4.18 1.74 -10.46
CA LEU A 208 -4.53 0.48 -11.13
C LEU A 208 -5.97 0.05 -10.88
N ARG A 209 -6.57 0.46 -9.75
CA ARG A 209 -7.98 0.18 -9.45
C ARG A 209 -8.93 0.91 -10.41
N ALA A 210 -8.49 2.02 -11.03
CA ALA A 210 -9.24 2.80 -12.01
C ALA A 210 -8.78 2.54 -13.44
N ASP A 211 -7.46 2.46 -13.68
CA ASP A 211 -6.88 2.38 -15.03
C ASP A 211 -6.93 0.96 -15.60
N TYR A 212 -6.73 -0.07 -14.75
CA TYR A 212 -6.78 -1.48 -15.10
C TYR A 212 -7.59 -2.27 -14.07
N PRO A 213 -8.90 -1.95 -13.92
CA PRO A 213 -9.68 -2.46 -12.82
C PRO A 213 -9.89 -3.98 -12.93
N VAL A 214 -9.61 -4.66 -11.83
CA VAL A 214 -10.03 -6.03 -11.61
C VAL A 214 -11.23 -6.04 -10.65
N PRO A 215 -12.10 -7.09 -10.68
CA PRO A 215 -13.15 -7.17 -9.68
C PRO A 215 -12.59 -7.13 -8.25
N PRO A 216 -13.20 -6.35 -7.32
CA PRO A 216 -14.51 -5.71 -7.44
C PRO A 216 -14.50 -4.26 -7.97
N TYR A 217 -13.33 -3.69 -8.27
CA TYR A 217 -13.20 -2.27 -8.66
C TYR A 217 -13.82 -1.93 -10.01
N GLN A 218 -14.07 -2.92 -10.88
CA GLN A 218 -14.84 -2.72 -12.11
C GLN A 218 -16.27 -2.22 -11.85
N GLN A 219 -16.88 -2.67 -10.75
CA GLN A 219 -18.23 -2.31 -10.38
C GLN A 219 -18.26 -1.12 -9.42
N ILE A 220 -17.23 -1.00 -8.58
CA ILE A 220 -17.11 0.04 -7.55
C ILE A 220 -15.75 0.74 -7.74
N PRO A 221 -15.64 1.63 -8.74
CA PRO A 221 -14.39 2.32 -9.03
C PRO A 221 -14.03 3.32 -7.92
N PRO A 222 -12.73 3.50 -7.61
CA PRO A 222 -12.27 4.51 -6.69
C PRO A 222 -12.36 5.92 -7.31
N ARG A 223 -12.51 6.91 -6.44
CA ARG A 223 -12.25 8.31 -6.76
C ARG A 223 -10.76 8.56 -6.55
N VAL A 224 -10.03 8.78 -7.62
CA VAL A 224 -8.57 8.94 -7.54
C VAL A 224 -8.24 10.33 -7.01
N ALA A 225 -7.51 10.39 -5.88
CA ALA A 225 -7.00 11.64 -5.33
C ALA A 225 -5.97 12.27 -6.28
N SER A 226 -5.90 13.60 -6.32
CA SER A 226 -4.90 14.31 -7.13
C SER A 226 -4.58 15.67 -6.54
N HIS A 227 -3.29 15.90 -6.31
CA HIS A 227 -2.72 17.20 -5.94
C HIS A 227 -1.50 17.48 -6.83
N THR A 228 -1.12 18.74 -7.00
CA THR A 228 -0.06 19.11 -7.95
C THR A 228 1.16 19.76 -7.30
N ARG A 229 1.11 20.06 -5.99
CA ARG A 229 2.23 20.72 -5.30
C ARG A 229 3.45 19.85 -5.11
N GLY A 230 3.26 18.53 -4.98
CA GLY A 230 4.34 17.55 -4.86
C GLY A 230 5.18 17.66 -3.59
N ASP A 231 4.78 18.44 -2.60
CA ASP A 231 5.43 18.62 -1.32
C ASP A 231 4.91 17.66 -0.24
N VAL A 232 5.45 17.75 0.98
CA VAL A 232 4.96 16.96 2.11
C VAL A 232 3.48 17.23 2.38
N ALA A 233 3.03 18.51 2.28
CA ALA A 233 1.63 18.87 2.49
C ALA A 233 0.71 18.15 1.49
N ALA A 234 1.07 18.10 0.21
CA ALA A 234 0.31 17.39 -0.81
C ALA A 234 0.26 15.87 -0.52
N ARG A 235 1.38 15.27 -0.09
CA ARG A 235 1.41 13.85 0.29
C ARG A 235 0.60 13.54 1.55
N VAL A 236 0.49 14.48 2.49
CA VAL A 236 -0.42 14.41 3.64
C VAL A 236 -1.88 14.46 3.18
N SER A 237 -2.23 15.43 2.32
CA SER A 237 -3.59 15.59 1.78
C SER A 237 -4.06 14.34 1.04
N VAL A 238 -3.23 13.78 0.14
CA VAL A 238 -3.57 12.53 -0.57
C VAL A 238 -3.85 11.37 0.39
N ARG A 239 -3.10 11.27 1.50
CA ARG A 239 -3.35 10.20 2.50
C ARG A 239 -4.71 10.36 3.18
N PHE A 240 -5.16 11.58 3.46
CA PHE A 240 -6.51 11.81 3.97
C PHE A 240 -7.57 11.47 2.92
N ASP A 241 -7.39 11.93 1.69
CA ASP A 241 -8.32 11.63 0.61
C ASP A 241 -8.48 10.13 0.39
N GLU A 242 -7.37 9.39 0.33
CA GLU A 242 -7.36 7.92 0.16
C GLU A 242 -7.91 7.19 1.38
N LEU A 243 -7.68 7.69 2.60
CA LEU A 243 -8.25 7.13 3.82
C LEU A 243 -9.78 7.20 3.78
N PHE A 244 -10.35 8.34 3.46
CA PHE A 244 -11.79 8.51 3.35
C PHE A 244 -12.38 7.74 2.18
N GLU A 245 -11.69 7.72 1.05
CA GLU A 245 -12.12 6.95 -0.12
C GLU A 245 -12.12 5.44 0.16
N SER A 246 -11.10 4.92 0.86
CA SER A 246 -11.06 3.51 1.27
C SER A 246 -12.22 3.14 2.19
N ILE A 247 -12.61 4.03 3.11
CA ILE A 247 -13.81 3.82 3.95
C ILE A 247 -15.07 3.76 3.08
N ARG A 248 -15.25 4.69 2.13
CA ARG A 248 -16.37 4.68 1.18
C ARG A 248 -16.41 3.41 0.36
N LEU A 249 -15.25 2.96 -0.14
CA LEU A 249 -15.15 1.73 -0.91
C LEU A 249 -15.56 0.51 -0.09
N ILE A 250 -15.08 0.38 1.15
CA ILE A 250 -15.48 -0.73 2.04
C ILE A 250 -16.99 -0.70 2.29
N GLN A 251 -17.58 0.47 2.53
CA GLN A 251 -19.03 0.61 2.71
C GLN A 251 -19.80 0.08 1.50
N ALA A 252 -19.40 0.47 0.28
CA ALA A 252 -20.01 0.00 -0.95
C ALA A 252 -19.78 -1.51 -1.18
N LEU A 253 -18.57 -2.01 -0.93
CA LEU A 253 -18.23 -3.42 -1.08
C LEU A 253 -19.01 -4.32 -0.12
N VAL A 254 -19.24 -3.88 1.11
CA VAL A 254 -20.07 -4.62 2.08
C VAL A 254 -21.53 -4.67 1.63
N GLN A 255 -22.07 -3.58 1.06
CA GLN A 255 -23.44 -3.55 0.53
C GLN A 255 -23.62 -4.50 -0.66
N GLU A 256 -22.60 -4.64 -1.48
CA GLU A 256 -22.57 -5.51 -2.67
C GLU A 256 -22.04 -6.93 -2.39
N LEU A 257 -21.81 -7.30 -1.11
CA LEU A 257 -21.21 -8.58 -0.75
C LEU A 257 -22.15 -9.76 -1.11
N PRO A 258 -21.86 -10.53 -2.18
CA PRO A 258 -22.76 -11.56 -2.66
C PRO A 258 -22.70 -12.80 -1.75
N PRO A 259 -23.75 -13.63 -1.71
CA PRO A 259 -23.67 -14.95 -1.11
C PRO A 259 -22.76 -15.87 -1.95
N GLY A 260 -22.27 -16.95 -1.34
CA GLY A 260 -21.54 -18.00 -2.04
C GLY A 260 -20.24 -18.41 -1.38
N ALA A 261 -19.48 -19.25 -2.09
CA ALA A 261 -18.18 -19.71 -1.64
C ALA A 261 -17.15 -18.58 -1.60
N VAL A 262 -16.15 -18.73 -0.75
CA VAL A 262 -15.02 -17.79 -0.62
C VAL A 262 -13.70 -18.37 -1.16
N ARG A 263 -13.74 -19.60 -1.68
CA ARG A 263 -12.56 -20.24 -2.23
C ARG A 263 -12.94 -21.27 -3.30
N SER A 264 -12.14 -21.29 -4.38
CA SER A 264 -12.09 -22.32 -5.41
C SER A 264 -10.63 -22.78 -5.50
N PRO A 265 -10.26 -23.96 -4.97
CA PRO A 265 -8.86 -24.39 -4.96
C PRO A 265 -8.27 -24.39 -6.37
N PRO A 266 -7.03 -23.90 -6.56
CA PRO A 266 -6.42 -23.86 -7.88
C PRO A 266 -6.20 -25.26 -8.44
N ALA A 267 -6.39 -25.38 -9.75
CA ALA A 267 -6.03 -26.58 -10.50
C ALA A 267 -4.49 -26.74 -10.54
N ARG A 268 -4.02 -27.94 -10.87
CA ARG A 268 -2.60 -28.18 -11.08
C ARG A 268 -2.16 -27.45 -12.37
N PRO A 269 -1.14 -26.57 -12.31
CA PRO A 269 -0.65 -25.90 -13.50
C PRO A 269 0.06 -26.86 -14.45
N ARG A 270 0.12 -26.50 -15.73
CA ARG A 270 0.96 -27.19 -16.69
C ARG A 270 2.43 -26.82 -16.44
N PRO A 271 3.41 -27.71 -16.73
CA PRO A 271 4.81 -27.33 -16.70
C PRO A 271 5.08 -26.12 -17.59
N GLY A 272 5.84 -25.13 -17.09
CA GLY A 272 6.13 -23.88 -17.79
C GLY A 272 4.95 -22.94 -17.90
N ALA A 273 3.87 -23.12 -17.12
CA ALA A 273 2.79 -22.17 -17.08
C ALA A 273 3.26 -20.87 -16.41
N THR A 274 2.88 -19.74 -17.01
CA THR A 274 3.20 -18.42 -16.51
C THR A 274 1.93 -17.69 -16.05
N GLY A 275 2.08 -16.80 -15.09
CA GLY A 275 1.01 -15.94 -14.62
C GLY A 275 1.55 -14.61 -14.15
N VAL A 276 0.73 -13.57 -14.26
CA VAL A 276 1.04 -12.22 -13.78
C VAL A 276 -0.13 -11.72 -12.95
N GLY A 277 0.18 -11.09 -11.83
CA GLY A 277 -0.80 -10.41 -11.01
C GLY A 277 -0.34 -9.00 -10.69
N TRP A 278 -1.30 -8.08 -10.59
CA TRP A 278 -1.04 -6.67 -10.28
C TRP A 278 -2.14 -6.10 -9.39
N VAL A 279 -1.74 -5.29 -8.43
CA VAL A 279 -2.66 -4.69 -7.45
C VAL A 279 -2.16 -3.30 -7.07
N GLU A 280 -3.04 -2.32 -6.99
CA GLU A 280 -2.73 -1.03 -6.39
C GLU A 280 -2.66 -1.16 -4.88
N GLY A 281 -1.47 -1.40 -4.34
CA GLY A 281 -1.20 -1.31 -2.92
C GLY A 281 -1.27 0.13 -2.40
N TRP A 282 -1.16 0.33 -1.11
CA TRP A 282 -1.23 1.67 -0.51
C TRP A 282 -0.05 2.59 -0.90
N ARG A 283 1.10 2.03 -1.30
CA ARG A 283 2.25 2.79 -1.85
C ARG A 283 2.14 3.01 -3.35
N GLY A 284 1.38 2.18 -4.05
CA GLY A 284 1.30 2.16 -5.50
C GLY A 284 1.20 0.73 -6.04
N GLU A 285 1.50 0.57 -7.31
CA GLU A 285 1.38 -0.68 -8.05
C GLU A 285 2.37 -1.75 -7.58
N VAL A 286 1.83 -2.90 -7.16
CA VAL A 286 2.56 -4.13 -6.86
C VAL A 286 2.31 -5.11 -8.00
N LEU A 287 3.38 -5.71 -8.54
CA LEU A 287 3.29 -6.70 -9.61
C LEU A 287 4.04 -7.96 -9.21
N ILE A 288 3.50 -9.11 -9.56
CA ILE A 288 4.17 -10.41 -9.44
C ILE A 288 4.11 -11.13 -10.78
N ALA A 289 5.27 -11.57 -11.27
CA ALA A 289 5.40 -12.48 -12.39
C ALA A 289 5.84 -13.85 -11.87
N LEU A 290 5.14 -14.90 -12.29
CA LEU A 290 5.32 -16.29 -11.86
C LEU A 290 5.52 -17.21 -13.05
N GLU A 291 6.48 -18.13 -12.94
CA GLU A 291 6.65 -19.29 -13.80
C GLU A 291 6.63 -20.57 -12.95
N THR A 292 5.92 -21.60 -13.41
CA THR A 292 5.76 -22.85 -12.68
C THR A 292 6.50 -24.01 -13.32
N GLU A 293 6.99 -24.93 -12.50
CA GLU A 293 7.46 -26.25 -12.91
C GLU A 293 6.59 -27.33 -12.24
N GLY A 294 5.54 -27.74 -12.93
CA GLY A 294 4.50 -28.59 -12.35
C GLY A 294 3.74 -27.87 -11.24
N ASP A 295 3.71 -28.42 -10.04
CA ASP A 295 3.03 -27.86 -8.86
C ASP A 295 3.94 -26.96 -8.00
N ARG A 296 5.15 -26.65 -8.52
CA ARG A 296 6.15 -25.84 -7.83
C ARG A 296 6.44 -24.56 -8.59
N ILE A 297 6.96 -23.60 -7.87
CA ILE A 297 7.46 -22.35 -8.42
C ILE A 297 8.83 -22.61 -9.04
N HIS A 298 8.95 -22.40 -10.37
CA HIS A 298 10.23 -22.36 -11.04
C HIS A 298 10.93 -21.02 -10.80
N ARG A 299 10.22 -19.92 -11.05
CA ARG A 299 10.70 -18.57 -10.81
C ARG A 299 9.56 -17.63 -10.42
N LEU A 300 9.86 -16.67 -9.55
CA LEU A 300 8.94 -15.59 -9.22
C LEU A 300 9.71 -14.30 -9.05
N HIS A 301 9.18 -13.23 -9.66
CA HIS A 301 9.70 -11.88 -9.51
C HIS A 301 8.61 -10.96 -8.96
N PRO A 302 8.78 -10.43 -7.72
CA PRO A 302 7.92 -9.38 -7.19
C PRO A 302 8.49 -8.01 -7.53
N HIS A 303 7.62 -7.07 -7.92
CA HIS A 303 7.98 -5.68 -8.16
C HIS A 303 7.24 -4.77 -7.17
N ASP A 304 7.99 -3.88 -6.50
CA ASP A 304 7.48 -2.92 -5.53
C ASP A 304 7.43 -1.51 -6.15
N PRO A 305 6.39 -0.71 -5.89
CA PRO A 305 6.31 0.67 -6.38
C PRO A 305 7.49 1.55 -5.93
N SER A 306 8.16 1.19 -4.84
CA SER A 306 9.32 1.92 -4.33
C SER A 306 10.53 1.85 -5.28
N TRP A 307 10.58 0.88 -6.21
CA TRP A 307 11.59 0.84 -7.29
C TRP A 307 11.58 2.12 -8.12
N HIS A 308 10.39 2.61 -8.46
CA HIS A 308 10.23 3.84 -9.21
C HIS A 308 10.47 5.09 -8.36
N ASN A 309 10.13 5.01 -7.07
CA ASN A 309 10.02 6.19 -6.22
C ASN A 309 11.34 6.56 -5.50
N TRP A 310 12.23 5.60 -5.22
CA TRP A 310 13.51 5.86 -4.55
C TRP A 310 14.35 6.91 -5.26
N PRO A 311 14.58 6.85 -6.59
CA PRO A 311 15.38 7.87 -7.27
C PRO A 311 14.82 9.29 -7.14
N LEU A 312 13.50 9.45 -6.95
CA LEU A 312 12.89 10.76 -6.78
C LEU A 312 13.16 11.37 -5.40
N LEU A 313 13.44 10.55 -4.38
CA LEU A 313 13.84 11.06 -3.07
C LEU A 313 15.15 11.88 -3.17
N GLU A 314 16.10 11.46 -3.99
CA GLU A 314 17.35 12.21 -4.24
C GLU A 314 17.07 13.62 -4.81
N HIS A 315 16.01 13.75 -5.62
CA HIS A 315 15.57 15.05 -6.16
C HIS A 315 14.73 15.86 -5.17
N ALA A 316 13.84 15.19 -4.42
CA ALA A 316 12.94 15.85 -3.48
C ALA A 316 13.67 16.62 -2.38
N VAL A 317 14.88 16.19 -2.00
CA VAL A 317 15.66 16.82 -0.94
C VAL A 317 16.45 18.05 -1.40
N HIS A 318 16.56 18.31 -2.71
CA HIS A 318 17.33 19.43 -3.21
C HIS A 318 16.78 20.76 -2.69
N GLY A 319 17.68 21.62 -2.21
CA GLY A 319 17.33 22.93 -1.70
C GLY A 319 16.72 22.94 -0.30
N ASN A 320 16.38 21.78 0.25
CA ASN A 320 15.99 21.64 1.65
C ASN A 320 17.22 21.56 2.56
N ILE A 321 17.02 21.63 3.86
CA ILE A 321 18.09 21.48 4.85
C ILE A 321 18.15 20.04 5.36
N VAL A 322 19.31 19.60 5.86
CA VAL A 322 19.50 18.23 6.35
C VAL A 322 18.47 17.84 7.43
N PRO A 323 18.09 18.71 8.39
CA PRO A 323 17.05 18.41 9.37
C PRO A 323 15.66 18.08 8.78
N ASP A 324 15.36 18.48 7.54
CA ASP A 324 14.08 18.13 6.87
C ASP A 324 14.07 16.74 6.24
N PHE A 325 15.25 16.12 6.09
CA PHE A 325 15.35 14.81 5.44
C PHE A 325 14.48 13.71 6.09
N PRO A 326 14.44 13.54 7.42
CA PRO A 326 13.58 12.55 8.04
C PRO A 326 12.09 12.74 7.65
N LEU A 327 11.61 13.98 7.69
CA LEU A 327 10.25 14.34 7.29
C LEU A 327 10.00 14.03 5.81
N ILE A 328 10.91 14.44 4.91
CA ILE A 328 10.80 14.19 3.47
C ILE A 328 10.79 12.69 3.22
N ASN A 329 11.77 11.95 3.74
CA ASN A 329 11.86 10.49 3.58
C ASN A 329 10.61 9.78 4.10
N LYS A 330 10.15 10.13 5.32
CA LYS A 330 8.93 9.56 5.89
C LYS A 330 7.69 9.90 5.08
N SER A 331 7.63 11.07 4.45
CA SER A 331 6.47 11.45 3.62
C SER A 331 6.30 10.58 2.38
N PHE A 332 7.38 10.02 1.83
CA PHE A 332 7.33 9.00 0.78
C PHE A 332 7.10 7.59 1.35
N ASN A 333 7.60 7.31 2.52
CA ASN A 333 7.56 6.02 3.22
C ASN A 333 7.88 4.82 2.31
N LEU A 334 9.02 4.86 1.63
CA LEU A 334 9.44 3.86 0.67
C LEU A 334 9.87 2.54 1.35
N SER A 335 9.59 1.42 0.69
CA SER A 335 9.96 0.10 1.18
C SER A 335 11.40 -0.25 0.84
N TYR A 336 12.23 -0.47 1.86
CA TYR A 336 13.55 -1.08 1.68
C TYR A 336 13.43 -2.56 1.31
N SER A 337 12.59 -3.28 2.05
CA SER A 337 12.45 -4.73 1.88
C SER A 337 11.79 -5.13 0.56
N GLY A 338 10.87 -4.30 0.04
CA GLY A 338 10.23 -4.52 -1.25
C GLY A 338 11.18 -4.29 -2.44
N VAL A 339 12.21 -3.46 -2.25
CA VAL A 339 13.22 -3.18 -3.28
C VAL A 339 14.41 -4.12 -3.17
N ASP A 340 14.88 -4.40 -1.98
CA ASP A 340 16.08 -5.19 -1.75
C ASP A 340 15.86 -6.71 -1.96
N LEU A 341 14.61 -7.19 -1.85
CA LEU A 341 14.15 -8.59 -2.04
C LEU A 341 15.00 -9.64 -1.25
#